data_d93a062c513acbb861a490cc2e3e27d6
#
_entry.id   d93a062c513acbb861a490cc2e3e27d6
#
_cell.length_a   1.000
_cell.length_b   1.000
_cell.length_c   1.000
_cell.angle_alpha   90.00
_cell.angle_beta   90.00
_cell.angle_gamma   90.00
#
_symmetry.space_group_name_H-M   'P 1'
#
loop_
_entity.id
_entity.type
_entity.pdbx_description
1 polymer ?
#
loop_
_entity_poly.entity_id
_entity_poly.type
_entity_poly.pdbx_seq_one_letter_code
_entity_poly.pdbx_strand_id
1 'polypeptide(L)'
;LTDTYKCSSVVCGLVDAETDTQWVRINRTWLGEGDQTQVAPIADSSEYDPARLHAQFVEVINGIDGRVFELKDTLLNDKEDNGVFFAPEHREYFVPTRRQDGDDLNPDASYRLEIVIDDTTDVEASTNMIALGLGNITQPLMGIDNLKLGFASVGTTNVTYPDYTFKWSSTPGAARYDAAIRVHFMENYWADDFHTILD
;
A
#
# COMPACT_ATOMS: atom_id res chain seq x y z
N LEU A 1 6.87 -1.45 -41.03
CA LEU A 1 6.83 -2.57 -40.06
C LEU A 1 5.65 -2.31 -39.14
N THR A 2 4.46 -2.74 -39.54
CA THR A 2 3.31 -2.80 -38.65
C THR A 2 3.44 -4.07 -37.82
N ASP A 3 4.10 -3.97 -36.67
CA ASP A 3 4.03 -5.02 -35.68
C ASP A 3 2.58 -5.05 -35.18
N THR A 4 1.96 -6.21 -35.18
CA THR A 4 0.57 -6.33 -34.71
C THR A 4 0.56 -6.06 -33.22
N TYR A 5 -0.11 -4.99 -32.78
CA TYR A 5 -0.27 -4.68 -31.37
C TYR A 5 -0.88 -5.86 -30.64
N LYS A 6 -0.22 -6.29 -29.58
CA LYS A 6 -0.73 -7.31 -28.67
C LYS A 6 -1.16 -6.63 -27.37
N CYS A 7 -2.44 -6.72 -27.07
CA CYS A 7 -2.95 -6.28 -25.77
C CYS A 7 -2.26 -7.06 -24.64
N SER A 8 -1.84 -6.35 -23.60
CA SER A 8 -1.22 -6.94 -22.42
C SER A 8 -1.98 -6.53 -21.18
N SER A 9 -2.11 -7.44 -20.24
CA SER A 9 -2.69 -7.14 -18.92
C SER A 9 -1.71 -6.33 -18.07
N VAL A 10 -2.25 -5.37 -17.34
CA VAL A 10 -1.53 -4.56 -16.35
C VAL A 10 -2.19 -4.82 -15.00
N VAL A 11 -1.46 -5.41 -14.08
CA VAL A 11 -1.96 -5.80 -12.77
C VAL A 11 -1.16 -5.09 -11.70
N CYS A 12 -1.86 -4.45 -10.77
CA CYS A 12 -1.28 -3.81 -9.61
C CYS A 12 -2.10 -4.15 -8.36
N GLY A 13 -1.45 -4.72 -7.37
CA GLY A 13 -2.08 -5.08 -6.11
C GLY A 13 -1.05 -5.17 -5.00
N LEU A 14 -1.51 -4.96 -3.79
CA LEU A 14 -0.72 -5.13 -2.57
C LEU A 14 -1.51 -6.05 -1.64
N VAL A 15 -0.84 -7.06 -1.11
CA VAL A 15 -1.42 -7.93 -0.07
C VAL A 15 -0.93 -7.44 1.29
N ASP A 16 -1.87 -6.98 2.10
CA ASP A 16 -1.60 -6.39 3.41
C ASP A 16 -2.44 -7.08 4.48
N ALA A 17 -1.78 -7.74 5.42
CA ALA A 17 -2.45 -8.45 6.51
C ALA A 17 -3.08 -7.52 7.56
N GLU A 18 -2.75 -6.23 7.58
CA GLU A 18 -3.33 -5.27 8.52
C GLU A 18 -4.66 -4.69 8.01
N THR A 19 -4.97 -4.87 6.74
CA THR A 19 -6.21 -4.38 6.14
C THR A 19 -7.29 -5.46 6.07
N ASP A 20 -8.54 -5.04 6.21
CA ASP A 20 -9.71 -5.94 6.17
C ASP A 20 -10.07 -6.37 4.75
N THR A 21 -9.55 -5.69 3.73
CA THR A 21 -9.89 -5.90 2.33
C THR A 21 -8.66 -5.73 1.47
N GLN A 22 -8.43 -6.69 0.58
CA GLN A 22 -7.36 -6.61 -0.40
C GLN A 22 -7.92 -6.05 -1.71
N TRP A 23 -7.13 -5.19 -2.35
CA TRP A 23 -7.50 -4.53 -3.59
C TRP A 23 -6.51 -4.85 -4.69
N VAL A 24 -7.04 -5.11 -5.89
CA VAL A 24 -6.25 -5.37 -7.09
C VAL A 24 -6.83 -4.60 -8.25
N ARG A 25 -6.00 -3.82 -8.90
CA ARG A 25 -6.33 -3.18 -10.15
C ARG A 25 -5.90 -4.05 -11.32
N ILE A 26 -6.84 -4.37 -12.20
CA ILE A 26 -6.60 -5.22 -13.37
C ILE A 26 -7.08 -4.44 -14.60
N ASN A 27 -6.13 -4.00 -15.39
CA ASN A 27 -6.38 -3.24 -16.61
C ASN A 27 -5.71 -3.93 -17.80
N ARG A 28 -6.01 -3.46 -19.00
CA ARG A 28 -5.31 -3.84 -20.23
C ARG A 28 -4.65 -2.63 -20.87
N THR A 29 -3.56 -2.88 -21.56
CA THR A 29 -2.98 -1.87 -22.44
C THR A 29 -3.88 -1.69 -23.67
N TRP A 30 -3.88 -0.50 -24.21
CA TRP A 30 -4.58 -0.18 -25.44
C TRP A 30 -3.66 0.61 -26.36
N LEU A 31 -3.70 0.28 -27.63
CA LEU A 31 -3.05 1.04 -28.70
C LEU A 31 -3.97 1.02 -29.92
N GLY A 32 -4.54 2.15 -30.25
CA GLY A 32 -5.39 2.33 -31.42
C GLY A 32 -4.97 3.54 -32.22
N GLU A 33 -5.63 3.71 -33.36
CA GLU A 33 -5.47 4.90 -34.18
C GLU A 33 -6.21 6.07 -33.51
N GLY A 34 -5.60 7.25 -33.53
CA GLY A 34 -6.21 8.48 -33.04
C GLY A 34 -5.54 9.08 -31.80
N ASP A 35 -6.21 10.08 -31.24
CA ASP A 35 -5.73 10.80 -30.06
C ASP A 35 -5.97 9.97 -28.78
N GLN A 36 -4.90 9.61 -28.12
CA GLN A 36 -4.93 8.80 -26.89
C GLN A 36 -5.72 9.49 -25.77
N THR A 37 -5.75 10.81 -25.73
CA THR A 37 -6.50 11.58 -24.72
C THR A 37 -8.01 11.44 -24.90
N GLN A 38 -8.48 11.16 -26.10
CA GLN A 38 -9.88 10.92 -26.39
C GLN A 38 -10.31 9.48 -26.10
N VAL A 39 -9.39 8.55 -26.15
CA VAL A 39 -9.67 7.13 -25.92
C VAL A 39 -9.52 6.76 -24.46
N ALA A 40 -8.59 7.38 -23.73
CA ALA A 40 -8.38 7.13 -22.31
C ALA A 40 -9.66 7.20 -21.44
N PRO A 41 -10.64 8.09 -21.73
CA PRO A 41 -11.90 8.14 -21.00
C PRO A 41 -12.86 6.97 -21.27
N ILE A 42 -12.61 6.18 -22.29
CA ILE A 42 -13.48 5.06 -22.67
C ILE A 42 -13.09 3.85 -21.84
N ALA A 43 -13.95 3.42 -20.91
CA ALA A 43 -13.68 2.30 -20.01
C ALA A 43 -13.24 1.04 -20.77
N ASP A 44 -13.95 0.69 -21.84
CA ASP A 44 -13.65 -0.48 -22.68
C ASP A 44 -12.24 -0.43 -23.33
N SER A 45 -11.57 0.71 -23.34
CA SER A 45 -10.20 0.81 -23.85
C SER A 45 -9.17 0.21 -22.90
N SER A 46 -9.37 0.37 -21.60
CA SER A 46 -8.40 0.00 -20.56
C SER A 46 -8.93 -1.01 -19.53
N GLU A 47 -10.23 -1.25 -19.48
CA GLU A 47 -10.83 -2.19 -18.56
C GLU A 47 -11.25 -3.48 -19.28
N TYR A 48 -11.29 -4.56 -18.53
CA TYR A 48 -11.89 -5.81 -18.98
C TYR A 48 -13.38 -5.84 -18.65
N ASP A 49 -14.16 -6.52 -19.49
CA ASP A 49 -15.53 -6.87 -19.16
C ASP A 49 -15.51 -7.79 -17.91
N PRO A 50 -16.15 -7.39 -16.78
CA PRO A 50 -16.12 -8.18 -15.55
C PRO A 50 -16.80 -9.56 -15.72
N ALA A 51 -17.69 -9.72 -16.69
CA ALA A 51 -18.32 -11.01 -16.97
C ALA A 51 -17.33 -12.02 -17.60
N ARG A 52 -16.19 -11.56 -18.09
CA ARG A 52 -15.17 -12.36 -18.79
C ARG A 52 -13.87 -12.46 -18.02
N LEU A 53 -13.79 -11.85 -16.81
CA LEU A 53 -12.62 -11.85 -15.97
C LEU A 53 -12.96 -12.53 -14.63
N HIS A 54 -12.20 -13.56 -14.30
CA HIS A 54 -12.24 -14.22 -13.00
C HIS A 54 -10.87 -14.06 -12.33
N ALA A 55 -10.86 -13.56 -11.11
CA ALA A 55 -9.63 -13.38 -10.35
C ALA A 55 -9.78 -13.92 -8.94
N GLN A 56 -8.72 -14.54 -8.44
CA GLN A 56 -8.69 -15.09 -7.08
C GLN A 56 -7.29 -15.01 -6.47
N PHE A 57 -7.23 -14.91 -5.15
CA PHE A 57 -6.02 -15.22 -4.41
C PHE A 57 -6.07 -16.64 -3.89
N VAL A 58 -4.99 -17.37 -4.07
CA VAL A 58 -4.77 -18.69 -3.48
C VAL A 58 -3.71 -18.58 -2.41
N GLU A 59 -4.05 -18.93 -1.19
CA GLU A 59 -3.10 -19.06 -0.09
C GLU A 59 -2.24 -20.30 -0.31
N VAL A 60 -0.93 -20.16 -0.19
CA VAL A 60 0.02 -21.26 -0.39
C VAL A 60 0.88 -21.41 0.86
N ILE A 61 0.76 -22.57 1.52
CA ILE A 61 1.51 -22.91 2.73
C ILE A 61 2.42 -24.08 2.43
N ASN A 62 3.73 -23.87 2.57
CA ASN A 62 4.73 -24.91 2.25
C ASN A 62 4.59 -25.52 0.84
N GLY A 63 4.17 -24.71 -0.13
CA GLY A 63 4.00 -25.14 -1.53
C GLY A 63 2.69 -25.89 -1.78
N ILE A 64 1.76 -25.93 -0.82
CA ILE A 64 0.46 -26.58 -0.93
C ILE A 64 -0.62 -25.49 -0.96
N ASP A 65 -1.50 -25.58 -1.94
CA ASP A 65 -2.64 -24.66 -2.07
C ASP A 65 -3.63 -24.88 -0.92
N GLY A 66 -4.00 -23.77 -0.29
CA GLY A 66 -4.89 -23.69 0.86
C GLY A 66 -6.21 -22.97 0.53
N ARG A 67 -6.47 -21.88 1.27
CA ARG A 67 -7.71 -21.10 1.10
C ARG A 67 -7.71 -20.36 -0.23
N VAL A 68 -8.90 -20.22 -0.81
CA VAL A 68 -9.13 -19.43 -2.02
C VAL A 68 -10.03 -18.25 -1.68
N PHE A 69 -9.64 -17.08 -2.14
CA PHE A 69 -10.34 -15.83 -1.95
C PHE A 69 -10.72 -15.27 -3.32
N GLU A 70 -11.99 -15.45 -3.69
CA GLU A 70 -12.52 -14.94 -4.96
C GLU A 70 -12.68 -13.41 -4.90
N LEU A 71 -12.13 -12.70 -5.90
CA LEU A 71 -12.24 -11.27 -6.02
C LEU A 71 -13.57 -10.90 -6.69
N LYS A 72 -14.17 -9.82 -6.17
CA LYS A 72 -15.36 -9.17 -6.75
C LYS A 72 -14.95 -7.85 -7.35
N ASP A 73 -15.65 -7.40 -8.36
CA ASP A 73 -15.44 -6.10 -8.96
C ASP A 73 -16.34 -5.01 -8.35
N THR A 74 -15.88 -3.79 -8.41
CA THR A 74 -16.64 -2.59 -8.07
C THR A 74 -16.15 -1.38 -8.86
N LEU A 75 -17.02 -0.39 -9.01
CA LEU A 75 -16.66 0.90 -9.60
C LEU A 75 -16.35 1.90 -8.48
N LEU A 76 -15.21 2.55 -8.58
CA LEU A 76 -14.76 3.60 -7.68
C LEU A 76 -14.69 4.93 -8.42
N ASN A 77 -14.97 6.01 -7.70
CA ASN A 77 -14.87 7.39 -8.18
C ASN A 77 -14.13 8.25 -7.15
N ASP A 78 -12.91 7.81 -6.81
CA ASP A 78 -12.08 8.39 -5.75
C ASP A 78 -10.82 9.08 -6.28
N LYS A 79 -10.65 9.14 -7.61
CA LYS A 79 -9.54 9.87 -8.21
C LYS A 79 -9.77 11.38 -8.12
N GLU A 80 -8.70 12.10 -7.83
CA GLU A 80 -8.73 13.56 -7.85
C GLU A 80 -9.01 14.08 -9.27
N ASP A 81 -10.04 14.92 -9.40
CA ASP A 81 -10.45 15.55 -10.67
C ASP A 81 -9.74 16.91 -10.84
N ASN A 82 -8.43 16.95 -10.60
CA ASN A 82 -7.62 18.14 -10.77
C ASN A 82 -6.39 17.84 -11.64
N GLY A 83 -6.21 18.63 -12.67
CA GLY A 83 -5.03 18.58 -13.54
C GLY A 83 -5.31 18.18 -14.98
N VAL A 84 -4.25 17.78 -15.70
CA VAL A 84 -4.29 17.46 -17.13
C VAL A 84 -4.66 16.01 -17.42
N PHE A 85 -4.70 15.17 -16.40
CA PHE A 85 -5.04 13.75 -16.54
C PHE A 85 -6.53 13.55 -16.27
N PHE A 86 -7.16 12.82 -17.17
CA PHE A 86 -8.53 12.42 -16.98
C PHE A 86 -8.65 11.41 -15.81
N ALA A 87 -9.57 11.67 -14.89
CA ALA A 87 -9.83 10.85 -13.71
C ALA A 87 -11.26 10.28 -13.73
N PRO A 88 -11.59 9.34 -14.64
CA PRO A 88 -12.92 8.76 -14.69
C PRO A 88 -13.17 7.82 -13.52
N GLU A 89 -14.43 7.50 -13.33
CA GLU A 89 -14.82 6.30 -12.61
C GLU A 89 -14.03 5.10 -13.16
N HIS A 90 -13.56 4.24 -12.28
CA HIS A 90 -12.71 3.10 -12.67
C HIS A 90 -13.09 1.85 -11.90
N ARG A 91 -12.80 0.70 -12.50
CA ARG A 91 -13.06 -0.60 -11.92
C ARG A 91 -11.88 -1.09 -11.12
N GLU A 92 -12.18 -1.59 -9.92
CA GLU A 92 -11.22 -2.30 -9.10
C GLU A 92 -11.79 -3.64 -8.63
N TYR A 93 -10.90 -4.57 -8.33
CA TYR A 93 -11.25 -5.89 -7.82
C TYR A 93 -10.84 -5.98 -6.36
N PHE A 94 -11.71 -6.56 -5.55
CA PHE A 94 -11.48 -6.62 -4.11
C PHE A 94 -11.97 -7.93 -3.51
N VAL A 95 -11.40 -8.28 -2.36
CA VAL A 95 -11.88 -9.38 -1.52
C VAL A 95 -11.71 -9.02 -0.05
N PRO A 96 -12.76 -9.17 0.77
CA PRO A 96 -12.64 -9.12 2.21
C PRO A 96 -11.81 -10.31 2.70
N THR A 97 -10.76 -10.02 3.45
CA THR A 97 -9.82 -11.02 3.98
C THR A 97 -9.88 -11.16 5.48
N ARG A 98 -10.45 -10.17 6.17
CA ARG A 98 -10.73 -10.27 7.59
C ARG A 98 -12.10 -10.91 7.79
N ARG A 99 -12.15 -12.02 8.49
CA ARG A 99 -13.38 -12.70 8.85
C ARG A 99 -13.75 -12.40 10.31
N GLN A 100 -15.07 -12.41 10.58
CA GLN A 100 -15.59 -12.19 11.94
C GLN A 100 -15.16 -13.30 12.92
N ASP A 101 -14.72 -14.42 12.41
CA ASP A 101 -14.24 -15.60 13.16
C ASP A 101 -12.72 -15.60 13.41
N GLY A 102 -12.01 -14.50 13.08
CA GLY A 102 -10.57 -14.36 13.31
C GLY A 102 -9.70 -15.11 12.30
N ASP A 103 -10.25 -15.46 11.15
CA ASP A 103 -9.55 -16.19 10.10
C ASP A 103 -8.88 -15.20 9.10
N ASP A 104 -8.04 -14.36 9.65
CA ASP A 104 -7.28 -13.34 8.90
C ASP A 104 -6.27 -13.97 7.93
N LEU A 105 -5.63 -13.17 7.09
CA LEU A 105 -4.54 -13.64 6.25
C LEU A 105 -3.41 -14.24 7.10
N ASN A 106 -2.92 -15.39 6.68
CA ASN A 106 -1.82 -16.07 7.37
C ASN A 106 -0.49 -15.37 7.04
N PRO A 107 0.21 -14.79 8.02
CA PRO A 107 1.48 -14.09 7.78
C PRO A 107 2.63 -15.02 7.36
N ASP A 108 2.50 -16.32 7.57
CA ASP A 108 3.51 -17.32 7.21
C ASP A 108 3.25 -17.95 5.83
N ALA A 109 2.17 -17.54 5.15
CA ALA A 109 1.83 -18.00 3.82
C ALA A 109 2.40 -17.10 2.71
N SER A 110 2.48 -17.64 1.52
CA SER A 110 2.53 -16.85 0.28
C SER A 110 1.14 -16.81 -0.36
N TYR A 111 0.90 -15.79 -1.17
CA TYR A 111 -0.34 -15.62 -1.88
C TYR A 111 -0.08 -15.57 -3.38
N ARG A 112 -0.80 -16.40 -4.12
CA ARG A 112 -0.77 -16.45 -5.57
C ARG A 112 -2.06 -15.81 -6.10
N LEU A 113 -1.91 -14.75 -6.89
CA LEU A 113 -3.00 -14.14 -7.66
C LEU A 113 -3.12 -14.91 -8.97
N GLU A 114 -4.30 -15.40 -9.27
CA GLU A 114 -4.65 -16.06 -10.51
C GLU A 114 -5.75 -15.25 -11.20
N ILE A 115 -5.54 -14.93 -12.48
CA ILE A 115 -6.50 -14.17 -13.29
C ILE A 115 -6.73 -14.91 -14.59
N VAL A 116 -7.98 -15.27 -14.85
CA VAL A 116 -8.44 -15.89 -16.09
C VAL A 116 -9.27 -14.86 -16.86
N ILE A 117 -8.92 -14.65 -18.13
CA ILE A 117 -9.57 -13.70 -19.01
C ILE A 117 -9.99 -14.45 -20.27
N ASP A 118 -11.29 -14.37 -20.61
CA ASP A 118 -11.85 -15.02 -21.80
C ASP A 118 -11.64 -16.54 -21.85
N ASP A 119 -11.57 -17.20 -20.69
CA ASP A 119 -11.31 -18.63 -20.53
C ASP A 119 -10.02 -19.14 -21.22
N THR A 120 -9.19 -18.25 -21.74
CA THR A 120 -8.00 -18.62 -22.53
C THR A 120 -6.71 -17.91 -22.11
N THR A 121 -6.81 -16.84 -21.34
CA THR A 121 -5.65 -16.04 -20.95
C THR A 121 -5.47 -16.10 -19.44
N ASP A 122 -4.38 -16.70 -19.01
CA ASP A 122 -4.02 -16.82 -17.61
C ASP A 122 -2.93 -15.82 -17.26
N VAL A 123 -3.13 -15.10 -16.17
CA VAL A 123 -2.13 -14.23 -15.57
C VAL A 123 -1.90 -14.71 -14.15
N GLU A 124 -0.65 -14.93 -13.77
CA GLU A 124 -0.26 -15.39 -12.45
C GLU A 124 0.81 -14.49 -11.85
N ALA A 125 0.67 -14.18 -10.56
CA ALA A 125 1.67 -13.47 -9.77
C ALA A 125 1.68 -14.00 -8.35
N SER A 126 2.86 -14.06 -7.73
CA SER A 126 2.99 -14.56 -6.35
C SER A 126 3.75 -13.57 -5.48
N THR A 127 3.36 -13.47 -4.22
CA THR A 127 4.05 -12.68 -3.22
C THR A 127 4.12 -13.42 -1.89
N ASN A 128 5.18 -13.18 -1.14
CA ASN A 128 5.27 -13.64 0.24
C ASN A 128 4.76 -12.53 1.16
N MET A 129 4.10 -12.91 2.24
CA MET A 129 3.76 -11.95 3.28
C MET A 129 5.03 -11.48 3.99
N ILE A 130 5.08 -10.20 4.31
CA ILE A 130 6.07 -9.67 5.24
C ILE A 130 5.51 -9.92 6.63
N ALA A 131 6.30 -10.55 7.50
CA ALA A 131 5.88 -10.85 8.86
C ALA A 131 5.37 -9.58 9.54
N LEU A 132 4.17 -9.69 10.15
CA LEU A 132 3.56 -8.62 10.90
C LEU A 132 4.46 -8.21 12.07
N GLY A 133 4.61 -6.93 12.23
CA GLY A 133 5.41 -6.34 13.29
C GLY A 133 6.60 -5.57 12.74
N LEU A 134 6.63 -4.30 13.08
CA LEU A 134 7.85 -3.50 13.00
C LEU A 134 8.92 -4.28 13.76
N GLY A 135 10.02 -4.59 13.08
CA GLY A 135 11.18 -5.09 13.77
C GLY A 135 11.37 -4.27 15.05
N ASN A 136 11.54 -4.94 16.17
CA ASN A 136 11.58 -4.27 17.48
C ASN A 136 12.51 -3.06 17.41
N ILE A 137 11.98 -1.88 17.73
CA ILE A 137 12.82 -0.69 17.92
C ILE A 137 13.74 -1.00 19.11
N THR A 138 15.03 -1.09 18.83
CA THR A 138 16.03 -1.45 19.82
C THR A 138 16.71 -0.23 20.43
N GLN A 139 16.58 0.92 19.77
CA GLN A 139 17.09 2.21 20.25
C GLN A 139 16.23 3.36 19.68
N PRO A 140 15.70 4.28 20.50
CA PRO A 140 15.65 4.19 21.98
C PRO A 140 14.81 3.00 22.46
N LEU A 141 15.06 2.53 23.68
CA LEU A 141 14.26 1.46 24.28
C LEU A 141 12.82 1.93 24.43
N MET A 142 11.91 1.31 23.70
CA MET A 142 10.47 1.58 23.79
C MET A 142 9.88 0.87 24.99
N GLY A 143 8.82 1.46 25.58
CA GLY A 143 8.14 0.89 26.75
C GLY A 143 8.70 1.36 28.11
N ILE A 144 9.66 2.29 28.10
CA ILE A 144 10.04 3.02 29.30
C ILE A 144 9.13 4.25 29.39
N ASP A 145 8.19 4.25 30.32
CA ASP A 145 7.36 5.42 30.58
C ASP A 145 8.25 6.63 30.87
N ASN A 146 7.98 7.73 30.17
CA ASN A 146 8.71 8.99 30.29
C ASN A 146 10.17 8.99 29.78
N LEU A 147 10.52 8.22 28.76
CA LEU A 147 11.77 8.42 28.07
C LEU A 147 11.81 9.85 27.49
N LYS A 148 12.61 10.71 28.08
CA LYS A 148 12.81 12.09 27.60
C LYS A 148 14.05 12.14 26.74
N LEU A 149 13.88 12.50 25.46
CA LEU A 149 14.98 12.82 24.58
C LEU A 149 15.24 14.34 24.70
N GLY A 150 16.41 14.72 25.23
CA GLY A 150 16.79 16.12 25.30
C GLY A 150 17.33 16.57 23.95
N PHE A 151 16.66 17.46 23.25
CA PHE A 151 17.11 17.99 21.95
C PHE A 151 18.31 18.93 22.07
N ALA A 152 18.55 19.48 23.25
CA ALA A 152 19.68 20.36 23.51
C ALA A 152 20.19 20.17 24.92
N SER A 153 21.50 20.30 25.10
CA SER A 153 22.15 20.46 26.38
C SER A 153 22.65 21.89 26.50
N VAL A 154 22.13 22.62 27.49
CA VAL A 154 22.47 24.03 27.72
C VAL A 154 23.58 24.09 28.75
N GLY A 155 24.79 24.45 28.33
CA GLY A 155 25.90 24.80 29.19
C GLY A 155 25.88 26.29 29.60
N THR A 156 26.80 26.70 30.44
CA THR A 156 26.91 28.12 30.87
C THR A 156 27.23 29.09 29.73
N THR A 157 27.86 28.61 28.67
CA THR A 157 28.36 29.46 27.56
C THR A 157 27.98 28.95 26.18
N ASN A 158 27.46 27.75 26.08
CA ASN A 158 27.13 27.14 24.80
C ASN A 158 25.92 26.20 24.92
N VAL A 159 25.24 26.01 23.79
CA VAL A 159 24.21 25.01 23.59
C VAL A 159 24.76 23.94 22.66
N THR A 160 24.61 22.69 23.00
CA THR A 160 24.99 21.54 22.17
C THR A 160 23.75 20.73 21.82
N TYR A 161 23.67 20.28 20.59
CA TYR A 161 22.58 19.45 20.08
C TYR A 161 23.14 18.03 19.88
N PRO A 162 22.77 17.07 20.76
CA PRO A 162 23.25 15.71 20.62
C PRO A 162 22.60 15.00 19.43
N ASP A 163 23.37 14.14 18.79
CA ASP A 163 22.86 13.23 17.78
C ASP A 163 22.09 12.08 18.44
N TYR A 164 20.94 11.74 17.87
CA TYR A 164 20.16 10.59 18.28
C TYR A 164 20.19 9.48 17.23
N THR A 165 20.45 8.28 17.69
CA THR A 165 20.45 7.10 16.83
C THR A 165 19.16 6.32 17.07
N PHE A 166 18.45 6.03 15.99
CA PHE A 166 17.31 5.12 15.99
C PHE A 166 17.78 3.79 15.38
N LYS A 167 17.49 2.70 16.07
CA LYS A 167 17.81 1.35 15.60
C LYS A 167 16.59 0.44 15.75
N TRP A 168 16.44 -0.42 14.80
CA TRP A 168 15.44 -1.49 14.81
C TRP A 168 16.02 -2.78 14.24
N SER A 169 15.44 -3.91 14.60
CA SER A 169 15.77 -5.18 13.96
C SER A 169 15.05 -5.28 12.61
N SER A 170 15.69 -5.88 11.62
CA SER A 170 15.06 -6.13 10.32
C SER A 170 13.97 -7.20 10.46
N THR A 171 12.89 -7.02 9.71
CA THR A 171 11.83 -8.01 9.55
C THR A 171 12.17 -8.90 8.36
N PRO A 172 12.07 -10.24 8.47
CA PRO A 172 12.27 -11.12 7.33
C PRO A 172 11.36 -10.75 6.16
N GLY A 173 11.93 -10.71 4.95
CA GLY A 173 11.19 -10.34 3.74
C GLY A 173 11.03 -8.84 3.47
N ALA A 174 11.27 -7.97 4.44
CA ALA A 174 11.18 -6.53 4.24
C ALA A 174 12.42 -6.01 3.48
N ALA A 175 12.17 -5.36 2.34
CA ALA A 175 13.21 -4.74 1.51
C ALA A 175 13.38 -3.24 1.79
N ARG A 176 12.37 -2.60 2.40
CA ARG A 176 12.36 -1.16 2.67
C ARG A 176 11.67 -0.88 3.99
N TYR A 177 12.14 0.15 4.68
CA TYR A 177 11.55 0.70 5.90
C TYR A 177 11.33 2.18 5.71
N ASP A 178 10.14 2.65 6.04
CA ASP A 178 9.83 4.06 6.15
C ASP A 178 9.69 4.41 7.63
N ALA A 179 10.56 5.30 8.10
CA ALA A 179 10.53 5.77 9.48
C ALA A 179 9.94 7.18 9.55
N ALA A 180 8.93 7.36 10.38
CA ALA A 180 8.34 8.66 10.67
C ALA A 180 8.57 9.04 12.12
N ILE A 181 9.10 10.24 12.34
CA ILE A 181 9.30 10.80 13.68
C ILE A 181 8.33 11.96 13.82
N ARG A 182 7.43 11.86 14.81
CA ARG A 182 6.52 12.95 15.16
C ARG A 182 7.02 13.64 16.40
N VAL A 183 7.29 14.94 16.30
CA VAL A 183 7.72 15.77 17.41
C VAL A 183 6.54 16.60 17.87
N HIS A 184 6.18 16.46 19.15
CA HIS A 184 5.22 17.34 19.80
C HIS A 184 6.01 18.33 20.66
N PHE A 185 5.78 19.61 20.44
CA PHE A 185 6.45 20.66 21.20
C PHE A 185 5.47 21.74 21.61
N MET A 186 5.80 22.42 22.68
CA MET A 186 5.08 23.59 23.15
C MET A 186 6.03 24.78 23.08
N GLU A 187 5.64 25.79 22.37
CA GLU A 187 6.40 27.04 22.27
C GLU A 187 5.80 28.08 23.24
N ASN A 188 6.61 28.55 24.16
CA ASN A 188 6.24 29.64 25.07
C ASN A 188 7.01 30.89 24.69
N TYR A 189 6.33 31.96 24.39
CA TYR A 189 6.96 33.27 24.14
C TYR A 189 6.29 34.38 24.94
N TRP A 190 7.07 35.37 25.25
CA TRP A 190 6.63 36.55 25.96
C TRP A 190 6.28 37.61 24.94
N ALA A 191 5.08 38.11 24.96
CA ALA A 191 4.68 39.30 24.23
C ALA A 191 4.04 40.26 25.24
N ASP A 192 4.68 41.33 25.49
CA ASP A 192 4.16 42.47 26.27
C ASP A 192 3.41 42.09 27.55
N ASP A 193 4.07 41.41 28.48
CA ASP A 193 3.56 40.99 29.80
C ASP A 193 2.43 39.92 29.76
N PHE A 194 2.08 39.36 28.59
CA PHE A 194 1.11 38.25 28.48
C PHE A 194 1.78 36.99 27.97
N HIS A 195 1.44 35.89 28.62
CA HIS A 195 1.84 34.54 28.14
C HIS A 195 0.82 34.07 27.10
N THR A 196 1.27 33.81 25.89
CA THR A 196 0.48 33.10 24.90
C THR A 196 1.06 31.68 24.75
N ILE A 197 0.27 30.66 24.98
CA ILE A 197 0.60 29.27 24.73
C ILE A 197 -0.10 28.90 23.44
N LEU A 198 0.65 28.46 22.46
CA LEU A 198 0.12 27.88 21.24
C LEU A 198 0.29 26.36 21.33
N ASP A 199 -0.81 25.62 21.23
CA ASP A 199 -0.85 24.18 21.12
C ASP A 199 -0.67 23.70 19.68
#